data_db4cee645035e880e2240ea4e041955b
#
_entry.id   db4cee645035e880e2240ea4e041955b
#
_cell.length_a   1.000
_cell.length_b   1.000
_cell.length_c   1.000
_cell.angle_alpha   90.00
_cell.angle_beta   90.00
_cell.angle_gamma   90.00
#
_symmetry.space_group_name_H-M   'P 1'
#
loop_
_entity.id
_entity.type
_entity.pdbx_description
1 polymer ?
#
loop_
_entity_poly.entity_id
_entity_poly.type
_entity_poly.pdbx_seq_one_letter_code
_entity_poly.pdbx_strand_id
1 'polypeptide(L)'
;MTGSRRALFLCLLGLGACAATPMETAFLPEFRGFVSIDPVRHSIEQGADMITHRNRLVGQPWETARLVQALEFLAVEVPNGPRWNVMLPMAQLTMPAARAEWRQGFGIAPEARAQEVIDSLTEFRSAFAEQRPAAAPAALRAPLFSPGGQETLNRFADPPALPRTTRALLDARQELISQSFERRAGRNFIIR
;
A
#
# COMPACT_ATOMS: atom_id res chain seq x y z
N MET A 1 -30.22 21.38 66.59
CA MET A 1 -30.99 21.55 65.32
C MET A 1 -30.08 21.16 64.16
N THR A 2 -30.35 20.01 63.64
CA THR A 2 -29.46 19.20 62.75
C THR A 2 -29.83 19.50 61.28
N GLY A 3 -28.89 20.09 60.54
CA GLY A 3 -29.00 20.31 59.09
C GLY A 3 -28.27 19.22 58.28
N SER A 4 -29.05 18.31 57.71
CA SER A 4 -28.56 17.22 56.85
C SER A 4 -28.13 17.75 55.47
N ARG A 5 -26.85 17.68 55.15
CA ARG A 5 -26.32 17.97 53.81
C ARG A 5 -26.40 16.70 52.96
N ARG A 6 -27.39 16.65 52.07
CA ARG A 6 -27.49 15.61 51.04
C ARG A 6 -26.45 15.89 49.93
N ALA A 7 -25.40 15.12 49.93
CA ALA A 7 -24.44 15.12 48.82
C ALA A 7 -25.06 14.41 47.61
N LEU A 8 -25.30 15.18 46.56
CA LEU A 8 -25.76 14.68 45.26
C LEU A 8 -24.52 14.18 44.46
N PHE A 9 -24.29 12.87 44.44
CA PHE A 9 -23.29 12.27 43.54
C PHE A 9 -23.85 12.25 42.11
N LEU A 10 -23.39 13.17 41.26
CA LEU A 10 -23.57 13.06 39.82
C LEU A 10 -22.61 12.02 39.27
N CYS A 11 -23.12 10.83 38.96
CA CYS A 11 -22.42 9.86 38.11
C CYS A 11 -22.43 10.38 36.64
N LEU A 12 -21.33 10.98 36.20
CA LEU A 12 -21.06 11.20 34.76
C LEU A 12 -20.76 9.83 34.13
N LEU A 13 -21.77 9.22 33.55
CA LEU A 13 -21.60 8.11 32.62
C LEU A 13 -20.87 8.64 31.36
N GLY A 14 -19.56 8.41 31.31
CA GLY A 14 -18.77 8.65 30.11
C GLY A 14 -19.23 7.71 29.00
N LEU A 15 -20.02 8.24 28.07
CA LEU A 15 -20.27 7.59 26.77
C LEU A 15 -18.93 7.55 26.00
N GLY A 16 -18.20 6.44 26.15
CA GLY A 16 -17.08 6.11 25.27
C GLY A 16 -17.63 5.91 23.86
N ALA A 17 -17.62 6.97 23.06
CA ALA A 17 -17.86 6.87 21.64
C ALA A 17 -16.75 5.98 21.06
N CYS A 18 -17.10 4.74 20.67
CA CYS A 18 -16.27 3.96 19.78
C CYS A 18 -16.16 4.71 18.45
N ALA A 19 -15.17 5.58 18.33
CA ALA A 19 -14.82 6.18 17.06
C ALA A 19 -14.30 5.05 16.17
N ALA A 20 -15.15 4.57 15.26
CA ALA A 20 -14.71 3.66 14.22
C ALA A 20 -13.55 4.34 13.49
N THR A 21 -12.37 3.71 13.49
CA THR A 21 -11.22 4.23 12.76
C THR A 21 -11.62 4.35 11.29
N PRO A 22 -11.52 5.53 10.67
CA PRO A 22 -11.86 5.69 9.25
C PRO A 22 -11.06 4.68 8.42
N MET A 23 -11.75 3.99 7.52
CA MET A 23 -11.11 3.04 6.61
C MET A 23 -10.04 3.77 5.80
N GLU A 24 -8.82 3.26 5.80
CA GLU A 24 -7.72 3.83 5.02
C GLU A 24 -8.07 3.74 3.52
N THR A 25 -7.79 4.81 2.78
CA THR A 25 -7.96 4.87 1.33
C THR A 25 -6.64 5.26 0.68
N ALA A 26 -6.39 4.76 -0.53
CA ALA A 26 -5.20 5.07 -1.30
C ALA A 26 -5.53 5.23 -2.79
N PHE A 27 -4.79 6.10 -3.48
CA PHE A 27 -4.94 6.37 -4.89
C PHE A 27 -3.57 6.50 -5.55
N LEU A 28 -3.42 5.89 -6.72
CA LEU A 28 -2.23 6.04 -7.55
C LEU A 28 -2.45 7.19 -8.54
N PRO A 29 -1.54 8.20 -8.58
CA PRO A 29 -1.70 9.38 -9.43
C PRO A 29 -1.84 9.05 -10.92
N GLU A 30 -1.13 8.04 -11.41
CA GLU A 30 -1.14 7.60 -12.80
C GLU A 30 -2.48 7.09 -13.30
N PHE A 31 -3.40 6.71 -12.41
CA PHE A 31 -4.74 6.23 -12.79
C PHE A 31 -5.83 7.28 -12.67
N ARG A 32 -5.50 8.51 -12.29
CA ARG A 32 -6.49 9.61 -12.25
C ARG A 32 -7.02 9.89 -13.65
N GLY A 33 -8.31 9.62 -13.86
CA GLY A 33 -9.00 9.86 -15.15
C GLY A 33 -8.98 8.70 -16.15
N PHE A 34 -8.32 7.58 -15.86
CA PHE A 34 -8.37 6.38 -16.70
C PHE A 34 -9.50 5.45 -16.25
N VAL A 35 -10.55 5.35 -17.05
CA VAL A 35 -11.73 4.50 -16.75
C VAL A 35 -11.54 3.04 -17.21
N SER A 36 -10.60 2.79 -18.13
CA SER A 36 -10.46 1.48 -18.79
C SER A 36 -9.44 0.54 -18.14
N ILE A 37 -8.60 1.04 -17.23
CA ILE A 37 -7.57 0.24 -16.55
C ILE A 37 -8.01 -0.01 -15.12
N ASP A 38 -8.01 -1.27 -14.69
CA ASP A 38 -8.22 -1.65 -13.30
C ASP A 38 -6.90 -1.46 -12.52
N PRO A 39 -6.82 -0.48 -11.61
CA PRO A 39 -5.56 -0.14 -10.93
C PRO A 39 -5.01 -1.30 -10.09
N VAL A 40 -5.89 -2.08 -9.43
CA VAL A 40 -5.45 -3.20 -8.57
C VAL A 40 -4.84 -4.31 -9.42
N ARG A 41 -5.52 -4.72 -10.50
CA ARG A 41 -4.98 -5.71 -11.43
C ARG A 41 -3.64 -5.27 -12.00
N HIS A 42 -3.58 -4.03 -12.50
CA HIS A 42 -2.34 -3.48 -13.05
C HIS A 42 -1.21 -3.48 -12.03
N SER A 43 -1.48 -3.04 -10.80
CA SER A 43 -0.48 -2.99 -9.72
C SER A 43 0.01 -4.38 -9.32
N ILE A 44 -0.86 -5.40 -9.32
CA ILE A 44 -0.45 -6.79 -9.04
C ILE A 44 0.44 -7.32 -10.17
N GLU A 45 0.04 -7.17 -11.42
CA GLU A 45 0.78 -7.68 -12.58
C GLU A 45 2.14 -7.01 -12.69
N GLN A 46 2.19 -5.68 -12.62
CA GLN A 46 3.40 -4.89 -12.68
C GLN A 46 4.31 -5.14 -11.47
N GLY A 47 3.75 -5.12 -10.24
CA GLY A 47 4.50 -5.35 -9.02
C GLY A 47 5.13 -6.74 -8.98
N ALA A 48 4.39 -7.78 -9.42
CA ALA A 48 4.91 -9.14 -9.50
C ALA A 48 6.03 -9.28 -10.54
N ASP A 49 5.94 -8.60 -11.69
CA ASP A 49 7.04 -8.59 -12.66
C ASP A 49 8.27 -7.87 -12.10
N MET A 50 8.09 -6.69 -11.54
CA MET A 50 9.20 -5.88 -11.02
C MET A 50 9.93 -6.59 -9.88
N ILE A 51 9.22 -7.19 -8.92
CA ILE A 51 9.86 -7.84 -7.77
C ILE A 51 10.55 -9.16 -8.16
N THR A 52 10.00 -9.87 -9.13
CA THR A 52 10.62 -11.10 -9.68
C THR A 52 11.91 -10.79 -10.42
N HIS A 53 11.98 -9.63 -11.09
CA HIS A 53 13.16 -9.16 -11.80
C HIS A 53 13.90 -8.05 -11.04
N ARG A 54 14.05 -8.22 -9.72
CA ARG A 54 14.65 -7.21 -8.82
C ARG A 54 15.99 -6.65 -9.31
N ASN A 55 16.79 -7.47 -9.99
CA ASN A 55 18.06 -7.03 -10.59
C ASN A 55 17.90 -5.85 -11.58
N ARG A 56 16.74 -5.69 -12.19
CA ARG A 56 16.44 -4.54 -13.08
C ARG A 56 16.15 -3.27 -12.31
N LEU A 57 15.88 -3.36 -11.01
CA LEU A 57 15.62 -2.21 -10.15
C LEU A 57 16.93 -1.60 -9.60
N VAL A 58 18.02 -2.35 -9.61
CA VAL A 58 19.33 -1.87 -9.15
C VAL A 58 19.76 -0.68 -10.00
N GLY A 59 20.09 0.43 -9.35
CA GLY A 59 20.40 1.70 -10.01
C GLY A 59 19.20 2.47 -10.56
N GLN A 60 17.96 1.99 -10.32
CA GLN A 60 16.72 2.58 -10.84
C GLN A 60 15.79 3.01 -9.67
N PRO A 61 16.19 3.97 -8.83
CA PRO A 61 15.43 4.31 -7.62
C PRO A 61 13.99 4.78 -7.89
N TRP A 62 13.73 5.42 -9.04
CA TRP A 62 12.38 5.83 -9.43
C TRP A 62 11.47 4.64 -9.78
N GLU A 63 12.03 3.56 -10.35
CA GLU A 63 11.28 2.31 -10.60
C GLU A 63 10.99 1.58 -9.29
N THR A 64 11.96 1.53 -8.38
CA THR A 64 11.74 1.00 -7.03
C THR A 64 10.65 1.80 -6.30
N ALA A 65 10.64 3.12 -6.42
CA ALA A 65 9.60 3.97 -5.85
C ALA A 65 8.22 3.65 -6.45
N ARG A 66 8.14 3.40 -7.76
CA ARG A 66 6.90 2.97 -8.43
C ARG A 66 6.40 1.62 -7.88
N LEU A 67 7.30 0.66 -7.67
CA LEU A 67 6.96 -0.59 -7.02
C LEU A 67 6.38 -0.36 -5.61
N VAL A 68 7.04 0.45 -4.79
CA VAL A 68 6.59 0.72 -3.42
C VAL A 68 5.24 1.45 -3.40
N GLN A 69 4.99 2.38 -4.33
CA GLN A 69 3.67 3.02 -4.49
C GLN A 69 2.57 1.99 -4.79
N ALA A 70 2.83 1.07 -5.72
CA ALA A 70 1.90 -0.01 -6.04
C ALA A 70 1.64 -0.91 -4.82
N LEU A 71 2.67 -1.24 -4.03
CA LEU A 71 2.56 -2.04 -2.81
C LEU A 71 1.72 -1.33 -1.74
N GLU A 72 1.95 -0.04 -1.47
CA GLU A 72 1.17 0.74 -0.51
C GLU A 72 -0.30 0.85 -0.93
N PHE A 73 -0.57 1.04 -2.21
CA PHE A 73 -1.91 1.03 -2.78
C PHE A 73 -2.60 -0.34 -2.58
N LEU A 74 -1.93 -1.44 -2.94
CA LEU A 74 -2.45 -2.79 -2.79
C LEU A 74 -2.72 -3.17 -1.34
N ALA A 75 -1.88 -2.72 -0.40
CA ALA A 75 -2.06 -2.96 1.03
C ALA A 75 -3.35 -2.36 1.60
N VAL A 76 -3.91 -1.36 0.93
CA VAL A 76 -5.19 -0.73 1.28
C VAL A 76 -6.34 -1.34 0.49
N GLU A 77 -6.20 -1.44 -0.84
CA GLU A 77 -7.29 -1.84 -1.72
C GLU A 77 -7.63 -3.33 -1.65
N VAL A 78 -6.64 -4.21 -1.46
CA VAL A 78 -6.90 -5.66 -1.41
C VAL A 78 -7.75 -6.04 -0.20
N PRO A 79 -7.47 -5.60 1.04
CA PRO A 79 -8.29 -5.94 2.19
C PRO A 79 -9.59 -5.12 2.29
N ASN A 80 -9.62 -3.89 1.81
CA ASN A 80 -10.74 -2.95 2.03
C ASN A 80 -11.66 -2.81 0.83
N GLY A 81 -11.19 -3.08 -0.38
CA GLY A 81 -11.99 -3.00 -1.59
C GLY A 81 -13.06 -4.10 -1.62
N PRO A 82 -14.37 -3.75 -1.73
CA PRO A 82 -15.47 -4.73 -1.62
C PRO A 82 -15.44 -5.83 -2.68
N ARG A 83 -14.76 -5.60 -3.79
CA ARG A 83 -14.53 -6.58 -4.85
C ARG A 83 -13.32 -7.46 -4.55
N TRP A 84 -12.22 -6.85 -4.08
CA TRP A 84 -10.93 -7.51 -4.01
C TRP A 84 -10.76 -8.37 -2.76
N ASN A 85 -11.38 -8.00 -1.65
CA ASN A 85 -11.37 -8.82 -0.43
C ASN A 85 -12.02 -10.20 -0.63
N VAL A 86 -12.96 -10.33 -1.58
CA VAL A 86 -13.56 -11.62 -1.95
C VAL A 86 -12.75 -12.33 -3.02
N MET A 87 -12.16 -11.57 -3.96
CA MET A 87 -11.46 -12.13 -5.12
C MET A 87 -10.02 -12.55 -4.83
N LEU A 88 -9.40 -12.01 -3.77
CA LEU A 88 -7.98 -12.22 -3.46
C LEU A 88 -7.80 -12.65 -1.99
N PRO A 89 -8.42 -13.77 -1.54
CA PRO A 89 -8.41 -14.17 -0.13
C PRO A 89 -7.00 -14.48 0.39
N MET A 90 -6.13 -15.09 -0.40
CA MET A 90 -4.75 -15.38 0.02
C MET A 90 -3.91 -14.10 0.08
N ALA A 91 -4.04 -13.20 -0.90
CA ALA A 91 -3.37 -11.91 -0.89
C ALA A 91 -3.83 -11.08 0.31
N GLN A 92 -5.12 -11.08 0.66
CA GLN A 92 -5.63 -10.40 1.85
C GLN A 92 -4.96 -10.88 3.14
N LEU A 93 -4.74 -12.18 3.28
CA LEU A 93 -4.11 -12.77 4.48
C LEU A 93 -2.60 -12.48 4.54
N THR A 94 -1.92 -12.43 3.41
CA THR A 94 -0.45 -12.28 3.34
C THR A 94 0.00 -10.82 3.28
N MET A 95 -0.84 -9.91 2.79
CA MET A 95 -0.50 -8.51 2.58
C MET A 95 -0.04 -7.75 3.85
N PRO A 96 -0.64 -7.94 5.06
CA PRO A 96 -0.17 -7.23 6.25
C PRO A 96 1.28 -7.57 6.63
N ALA A 97 1.67 -8.85 6.53
CA ALA A 97 3.04 -9.25 6.80
C ALA A 97 4.02 -8.78 5.72
N ALA A 98 3.58 -8.75 4.48
CA ALA A 98 4.34 -8.18 3.36
C ALA A 98 4.52 -6.66 3.55
N ARG A 99 3.46 -5.93 3.96
CA ARG A 99 3.54 -4.49 4.24
C ARG A 99 4.59 -4.17 5.29
N ALA A 100 4.63 -4.91 6.38
CA ALA A 100 5.64 -4.73 7.40
C ALA A 100 7.08 -4.95 6.87
N GLU A 101 7.27 -5.94 5.99
CA GLU A 101 8.56 -6.26 5.39
C GLU A 101 9.08 -5.12 4.49
N TRP A 102 8.31 -4.65 3.51
CA TRP A 102 8.81 -3.59 2.62
C TRP A 102 8.95 -2.25 3.35
N ARG A 103 8.08 -1.93 4.31
CA ARG A 103 8.22 -0.72 5.13
C ARG A 103 9.53 -0.75 5.91
N GLN A 104 9.85 -1.86 6.55
CA GLN A 104 11.13 -2.05 7.24
C GLN A 104 12.30 -1.93 6.26
N GLY A 105 12.21 -2.59 5.10
CA GLY A 105 13.27 -2.61 4.09
C GLY A 105 13.61 -1.23 3.53
N PHE A 106 12.59 -0.41 3.28
CA PHE A 106 12.75 0.94 2.74
C PHE A 106 12.79 2.05 3.80
N GLY A 107 12.67 1.69 5.09
CA GLY A 107 12.67 2.64 6.18
C GLY A 107 11.42 3.52 6.23
N ILE A 108 10.29 3.00 5.81
CA ILE A 108 8.98 3.67 5.89
C ILE A 108 8.43 3.50 7.30
N ALA A 109 7.93 4.58 7.91
CA ALA A 109 7.33 4.53 9.24
C ALA A 109 6.16 3.53 9.28
N PRO A 110 6.09 2.63 10.28
CA PRO A 110 5.05 1.59 10.34
C PRO A 110 3.63 2.17 10.40
N GLU A 111 3.46 3.31 11.06
CA GLU A 111 2.20 4.03 11.28
C GLU A 111 1.83 5.00 10.15
N ALA A 112 2.72 5.20 9.17
CA ALA A 112 2.48 6.11 8.06
C ALA A 112 1.23 5.69 7.27
N ARG A 113 0.43 6.68 6.86
CA ARG A 113 -0.70 6.41 5.97
C ARG A 113 -0.19 6.10 4.57
N ALA A 114 -0.81 5.12 3.90
CA ALA A 114 -0.40 4.71 2.55
C ALA A 114 -0.39 5.88 1.57
N GLN A 115 -1.40 6.76 1.64
CA GLN A 115 -1.46 7.91 0.75
C GLN A 115 -0.31 8.89 0.96
N GLU A 116 0.13 9.11 2.19
CA GLU A 116 1.27 10.00 2.48
C GLU A 116 2.57 9.44 1.88
N VAL A 117 2.75 8.11 1.95
CA VAL A 117 3.88 7.43 1.31
C VAL A 117 3.81 7.55 -0.22
N ILE A 118 2.63 7.30 -0.80
CA ILE A 118 2.40 7.42 -2.25
C ILE A 118 2.68 8.85 -2.74
N ASP A 119 2.19 9.86 -2.03
CA ASP A 119 2.37 11.27 -2.41
C ASP A 119 3.84 11.69 -2.35
N SER A 120 4.54 11.30 -1.27
CA SER A 120 5.99 11.54 -1.12
C SER A 120 6.80 10.85 -2.23
N LEU A 121 6.49 9.61 -2.56
CA LEU A 121 7.15 8.89 -3.66
C LEU A 121 6.77 9.44 -5.04
N THR A 122 5.61 10.08 -5.18
CA THR A 122 5.23 10.80 -6.39
C THR A 122 6.11 12.04 -6.56
N GLU A 123 6.31 12.83 -5.51
CA GLU A 123 7.24 13.96 -5.50
C GLU A 123 8.67 13.50 -5.83
N PHE A 124 9.12 12.41 -5.19
CA PHE A 124 10.41 11.79 -5.47
C PHE A 124 10.60 11.44 -6.94
N ARG A 125 9.63 10.74 -7.55
CA ARG A 125 9.69 10.34 -8.96
C ARG A 125 9.62 11.53 -9.91
N SER A 126 8.85 12.55 -9.57
CA SER A 126 8.74 13.78 -10.35
C SER A 126 10.09 14.49 -10.51
N ALA A 127 10.94 14.45 -9.49
CA ALA A 127 12.28 15.04 -9.57
C ALA A 127 13.14 14.40 -10.67
N PHE A 128 13.00 13.09 -10.90
CA PHE A 128 13.68 12.42 -12.01
C PHE A 128 13.05 12.75 -13.37
N ALA A 129 11.72 12.77 -13.46
CA ALA A 129 11.00 13.12 -14.68
C ALA A 129 11.32 14.56 -15.15
N GLU A 130 11.51 15.46 -14.21
CA GLU A 130 11.88 16.87 -14.44
C GLU A 130 13.39 17.09 -14.60
N GLN A 131 14.17 16.03 -14.69
CA GLN A 131 15.63 16.06 -14.81
C GLN A 131 16.34 16.81 -13.65
N ARG A 132 15.76 16.73 -12.45
CA ARG A 132 16.28 17.33 -11.21
C ARG A 132 16.59 16.25 -10.14
N PRO A 133 17.39 15.21 -10.43
CA PRO A 133 17.59 14.08 -9.51
C PRO A 133 18.22 14.51 -8.17
N ALA A 134 18.97 15.60 -8.15
CA ALA A 134 19.52 16.16 -6.90
C ALA A 134 18.45 16.64 -5.90
N ALA A 135 17.23 16.93 -6.36
CA ALA A 135 16.11 17.31 -5.50
C ALA A 135 15.35 16.09 -4.93
N ALA A 136 15.50 14.90 -5.50
CA ALA A 136 14.78 13.72 -5.11
C ALA A 136 14.90 13.34 -3.62
N PRO A 137 16.08 13.40 -2.96
CA PRO A 137 16.19 13.07 -1.55
C PRO A 137 15.34 13.94 -0.62
N ALA A 138 14.96 15.15 -1.04
CA ALA A 138 14.12 16.05 -0.24
C ALA A 138 12.70 15.53 -0.05
N ALA A 139 12.21 14.68 -0.92
CA ALA A 139 10.90 14.02 -0.77
C ALA A 139 10.93 12.89 0.28
N LEU A 140 12.08 12.25 0.50
CA LEU A 140 12.25 11.11 1.40
C LEU A 140 12.65 11.58 2.81
N ARG A 141 11.78 12.30 3.51
CA ARG A 141 12.08 12.97 4.79
C ARG A 141 11.40 12.30 5.99
N ALA A 142 12.02 12.53 7.16
CA ALA A 142 11.41 12.19 8.44
C ALA A 142 10.11 13.02 8.68
N PRO A 143 9.12 12.48 9.45
CA PRO A 143 9.15 11.17 10.08
C PRO A 143 8.75 10.01 9.16
N LEU A 144 8.32 10.30 7.91
CA LEU A 144 7.78 9.32 6.97
C LEU A 144 8.81 8.26 6.56
N PHE A 145 10.09 8.69 6.39
CA PHE A 145 11.21 7.81 6.08
C PHE A 145 12.32 7.96 7.11
N SER A 146 12.90 6.84 7.52
CA SER A 146 14.04 6.77 8.45
C SER A 146 15.12 5.84 7.87
N PRO A 147 16.36 6.34 7.72
CA PRO A 147 16.89 7.64 8.16
C PRO A 147 16.51 8.83 7.29
N GLY A 148 15.89 8.63 6.12
CA GLY A 148 15.48 9.69 5.21
C GLY A 148 16.59 10.18 4.27
N GLY A 149 16.22 11.08 3.35
CA GLY A 149 17.15 11.76 2.44
C GLY A 149 17.97 10.81 1.57
N GLN A 150 19.27 11.08 1.48
CA GLN A 150 20.18 10.32 0.62
C GLN A 150 20.31 8.83 1.01
N GLU A 151 20.27 8.51 2.30
CA GLU A 151 20.41 7.13 2.74
C GLU A 151 19.18 6.28 2.36
N THR A 152 17.98 6.84 2.47
CA THR A 152 16.77 6.20 1.96
C THR A 152 16.83 6.07 0.43
N LEU A 153 17.28 7.09 -0.29
CA LEU A 153 17.49 7.00 -1.74
C LEU A 153 18.43 5.84 -2.10
N ASN A 154 19.50 5.62 -1.34
CA ASN A 154 20.41 4.49 -1.59
C ASN A 154 19.71 3.15 -1.46
N ARG A 155 18.78 2.99 -0.50
CA ARG A 155 17.94 1.77 -0.37
C ARG A 155 16.99 1.58 -1.57
N PHE A 156 16.51 2.67 -2.16
CA PHE A 156 15.73 2.61 -3.38
C PHE A 156 16.58 2.29 -4.61
N ALA A 157 17.85 2.70 -4.62
CA ALA A 157 18.79 2.38 -5.69
C ALA A 157 19.31 0.92 -5.63
N ASP A 158 19.36 0.33 -4.43
CA ASP A 158 19.69 -1.08 -4.23
C ASP A 158 18.61 -1.72 -3.32
N PRO A 159 17.46 -2.09 -3.88
CA PRO A 159 16.33 -2.56 -3.10
C PRO A 159 16.67 -3.89 -2.38
N PRO A 160 16.24 -4.03 -1.11
CA PRO A 160 16.46 -5.26 -0.35
C PRO A 160 15.69 -6.45 -0.94
N ALA A 161 16.09 -7.66 -0.55
CA ALA A 161 15.28 -8.84 -0.82
C ALA A 161 14.03 -8.81 0.05
N LEU A 162 12.85 -9.04 -0.57
CA LEU A 162 11.54 -8.96 0.06
C LEU A 162 10.76 -10.27 -0.17
N PRO A 163 11.13 -11.37 0.48
CA PRO A 163 10.56 -12.70 0.19
C PRO A 163 9.05 -12.79 0.50
N ARG A 164 8.57 -12.17 1.59
CA ARG A 164 7.14 -12.15 1.94
C ARG A 164 6.34 -11.33 0.93
N THR A 165 6.87 -10.19 0.53
CA THR A 165 6.28 -9.30 -0.47
C THR A 165 6.21 -10.00 -1.83
N THR A 166 7.31 -10.66 -2.23
CA THR A 166 7.36 -11.47 -3.44
C THR A 166 6.28 -12.54 -3.43
N ARG A 167 6.17 -13.28 -2.33
CA ARG A 167 5.16 -14.32 -2.18
C ARG A 167 3.74 -13.76 -2.29
N ALA A 168 3.43 -12.68 -1.56
CA ALA A 168 2.09 -12.06 -1.57
C ALA A 168 1.69 -11.59 -2.99
N LEU A 169 2.60 -10.98 -3.74
CA LEU A 169 2.32 -10.55 -5.12
C LEU A 169 2.15 -11.73 -6.08
N LEU A 170 2.94 -12.79 -5.94
CA LEU A 170 2.80 -13.98 -6.78
C LEU A 170 1.49 -14.72 -6.49
N ASP A 171 1.10 -14.84 -5.23
CA ASP A 171 -0.18 -15.43 -4.83
C ASP A 171 -1.35 -14.60 -5.38
N ALA A 172 -1.32 -13.26 -5.23
CA ALA A 172 -2.33 -12.37 -5.80
C ALA A 172 -2.44 -12.50 -7.33
N ARG A 173 -1.32 -12.58 -8.03
CA ARG A 173 -1.29 -12.78 -9.48
C ARG A 173 -1.89 -14.14 -9.87
N GLN A 174 -1.56 -15.20 -9.13
CA GLN A 174 -2.12 -16.53 -9.38
C GLN A 174 -3.64 -16.55 -9.17
N GLU A 175 -4.15 -15.90 -8.14
CA GLU A 175 -5.59 -15.77 -7.91
C GLU A 175 -6.28 -15.01 -9.05
N LEU A 176 -5.71 -13.93 -9.58
CA LEU A 176 -6.24 -13.21 -10.74
C LEU A 176 -6.29 -14.07 -12.01
N ILE A 177 -5.26 -14.89 -12.24
CA ILE A 177 -5.19 -15.82 -13.37
C ILE A 177 -6.30 -16.87 -13.24
N SER A 178 -6.43 -17.52 -12.10
CA SER A 178 -7.44 -18.55 -11.84
C SER A 178 -8.86 -18.04 -12.11
N GLN A 179 -9.19 -16.86 -11.61
CA GLN A 179 -10.50 -16.23 -11.84
C GLN A 179 -10.75 -15.87 -13.30
N SER A 180 -9.71 -15.54 -14.06
CA SER A 180 -9.86 -15.25 -15.49
C SER A 180 -10.21 -16.51 -16.29
N PHE A 181 -9.69 -17.66 -15.87
CA PHE A 181 -10.05 -18.97 -16.45
C PHE A 181 -11.48 -19.39 -16.12
N GLU A 182 -11.89 -19.26 -14.86
CA GLU A 182 -13.25 -19.58 -14.42
C GLU A 182 -14.31 -18.77 -15.17
N ARG A 183 -14.09 -17.47 -15.34
CA ARG A 183 -14.97 -16.58 -16.10
C ARG A 183 -15.06 -16.96 -17.59
N ARG A 184 -14.00 -17.46 -18.19
CA ARG A 184 -14.00 -17.94 -19.57
C ARG A 184 -14.73 -19.27 -19.69
N ALA A 185 -14.49 -20.21 -18.77
CA ALA A 185 -15.17 -21.50 -18.73
C ALA A 185 -16.69 -21.33 -18.54
N GLY A 186 -17.13 -20.49 -17.59
CA GLY A 186 -18.55 -20.21 -17.34
C GLY A 186 -19.28 -19.57 -18.54
N ARG A 187 -18.62 -18.69 -19.32
CA ARG A 187 -19.21 -18.13 -20.54
C ARG A 187 -19.41 -19.15 -21.64
N ASN A 188 -18.52 -20.13 -21.77
CA ASN A 188 -18.66 -21.17 -22.79
C ASN A 188 -19.77 -22.19 -22.46
N PHE A 189 -20.22 -22.24 -21.20
CA PHE A 189 -21.32 -23.14 -20.78
C PHE A 189 -22.71 -22.54 -21.05
N ILE A 190 -22.81 -21.21 -21.19
CA ILE A 190 -24.12 -20.53 -21.42
C ILE A 190 -24.46 -20.44 -22.91
N ILE A 191 -23.54 -20.78 -23.82
CA ILE A 191 -23.73 -20.69 -25.29
C ILE A 191 -24.02 -22.05 -25.92
N ARG A 192 -24.29 -23.09 -25.12
CA ARG A 192 -24.79 -24.37 -25.56
C ARG A 192 -26.20 -24.56 -25.00
#